data_0038525c8425ef825d2ed382aa0068ea
#
_entry.id   0038525c8425ef825d2ed382aa0068ea
#
_cell.length_a   1.000
_cell.length_b   1.000
_cell.length_c   1.000
_cell.angle_alpha   90.00
_cell.angle_beta   90.00
_cell.angle_gamma   90.00
#
_symmetry.space_group_name_H-M   'P 1'
#
loop_
_entity.id
_entity.type
_entity.pdbx_description
1 polymer ?
#
loop_
_entity_poly.entity_id
_entity_poly.type
_entity_poly.pdbx_seq_one_letter_code
_entity_poly.pdbx_strand_id
1 'polypeptide(L)'
;KRMNRHYTTEEYAIIVDKISYVYEAGTGFERRALDNVSCAINDGEFVGLIGHTGSGKSTFIQHLNGLLKATEGHIYFNGQDIYDAGFNMKELRSKVGLVFQYPEHQLFETDIFKDVCFGPKNLGLSRQEYELRAFESLRLVGLDENLYYQSPFDLSGGQKRRVAIAGVLAMKPEVLILDEPTAGLDPKGRDDILDCLKYLREETGITVILVSHSMEDIAKY
;
A
#
# COMPACT_ATOMS: atom_id res chain seq x y z
N LYS A 1 18.91 30.82 2.04
CA LYS A 1 19.16 30.39 0.64
C LYS A 1 18.14 29.29 0.34
N ARG A 2 17.07 29.63 -0.39
CA ARG A 2 16.10 28.68 -0.93
C ARG A 2 16.87 27.79 -1.93
N MET A 3 17.02 26.52 -1.63
CA MET A 3 17.35 25.55 -2.65
C MET A 3 16.06 25.26 -3.43
N ASN A 4 15.83 26.01 -4.51
CA ASN A 4 14.90 25.62 -5.56
C ASN A 4 15.55 24.42 -6.29
N ARG A 5 15.33 23.21 -5.81
CA ARG A 5 15.38 22.05 -6.67
C ARG A 5 14.04 22.02 -7.41
N HIS A 6 14.03 22.42 -8.66
CA HIS A 6 12.96 22.09 -9.58
C HIS A 6 12.97 20.57 -9.72
N TYR A 7 12.13 19.87 -8.94
CA TYR A 7 11.75 18.52 -9.25
C TYR A 7 10.87 18.62 -10.50
N THR A 8 11.36 18.14 -11.63
CA THR A 8 10.50 17.95 -12.80
C THR A 8 9.54 16.83 -12.43
N THR A 9 8.25 17.17 -12.44
CA THR A 9 7.13 16.38 -11.91
C THR A 9 6.89 15.04 -12.62
N GLU A 10 7.65 14.71 -13.64
CA GLU A 10 7.45 13.55 -14.51
C GLU A 10 8.21 12.30 -14.05
N GLU A 11 9.13 12.41 -13.09
CA GLU A 11 9.96 11.28 -12.65
C GLU A 11 9.55 10.69 -11.29
N TYR A 12 8.75 11.40 -10.49
CA TYR A 12 8.41 11.01 -9.12
C TYR A 12 6.93 10.65 -8.98
N ALA A 13 6.67 9.46 -8.46
CA ALA A 13 5.32 9.06 -8.07
C ALA A 13 4.84 9.86 -6.85
N ILE A 14 5.71 9.98 -5.83
CA ILE A 14 5.39 10.69 -4.58
C ILE A 14 6.58 11.55 -4.17
N ILE A 15 6.29 12.80 -3.79
CA ILE A 15 7.26 13.69 -3.14
C ILE A 15 6.68 14.11 -1.79
N VAL A 16 7.46 13.89 -0.73
CA VAL A 16 7.16 14.34 0.63
C VAL A 16 8.08 15.50 0.96
N ASP A 17 7.52 16.66 1.28
CA ASP A 17 8.27 17.87 1.59
C ASP A 17 7.98 18.34 3.01
N LYS A 18 8.93 18.05 3.91
CA LYS A 18 8.99 18.53 5.30
C LYS A 18 7.71 18.29 6.09
N ILE A 19 7.11 17.11 5.96
CA ILE A 19 5.92 16.81 6.75
C ILE A 19 6.25 16.59 8.22
N SER A 20 5.42 17.17 9.08
CA SER A 20 5.38 16.89 10.51
C SER A 20 3.98 16.49 10.91
N TYR A 21 3.86 15.63 11.90
CA TYR A 21 2.57 15.20 12.42
C TYR A 21 2.60 15.01 13.93
N VAL A 22 1.63 15.61 14.59
CA VAL A 22 1.45 15.56 16.04
C VAL A 22 0.07 14.97 16.35
N TYR A 23 0.05 13.84 17.05
CA TYR A 23 -1.18 13.29 17.61
C TYR A 23 -1.66 14.17 18.77
N GLU A 24 -2.99 14.36 18.85
CA GLU A 24 -3.63 15.08 19.95
C GLU A 24 -3.03 16.48 20.21
N ALA A 25 -2.72 17.20 19.13
CA ALA A 25 -2.15 18.54 19.19
C ALA A 25 -3.02 19.49 20.05
N GLY A 26 -2.36 20.24 20.94
CA GLY A 26 -3.04 21.16 21.86
C GLY A 26 -3.61 20.51 23.14
N THR A 27 -3.34 19.23 23.35
CA THR A 27 -3.71 18.51 24.58
C THR A 27 -2.50 18.20 25.45
N GLY A 28 -2.71 17.79 26.71
CA GLY A 28 -1.62 17.31 27.57
C GLY A 28 -1.00 15.96 27.15
N PHE A 29 -1.52 15.34 26.08
CA PHE A 29 -1.08 14.05 25.55
C PHE A 29 -0.45 14.15 24.18
N GLU A 30 0.02 15.33 23.80
CA GLU A 30 0.68 15.55 22.53
C GLU A 30 1.84 14.58 22.29
N ARG A 31 1.85 13.95 21.12
CA ARG A 31 2.94 13.09 20.68
C ARG A 31 3.30 13.42 19.23
N ARG A 32 4.50 13.93 19.02
CA ARG A 32 5.06 14.12 17.68
C ARG A 32 5.46 12.77 17.11
N ALA A 33 4.81 12.36 16.04
CA ALA A 33 5.07 11.08 15.36
C ALA A 33 5.97 11.25 14.14
N LEU A 34 5.87 12.38 13.43
CA LEU A 34 6.73 12.74 12.31
C LEU A 34 7.31 14.14 12.57
N ASP A 35 8.58 14.33 12.23
CA ASP A 35 9.28 15.59 12.41
C ASP A 35 10.12 15.93 11.17
N ASN A 36 9.64 16.89 10.38
CA ASN A 36 10.31 17.44 9.21
C ASN A 36 10.82 16.38 8.21
N VAL A 37 9.97 15.39 7.90
CA VAL A 37 10.32 14.27 7.04
C VAL A 37 10.22 14.69 5.57
N SER A 38 11.28 14.42 4.79
CA SER A 38 11.32 14.67 3.36
C SER A 38 11.89 13.48 2.61
N CYS A 39 11.22 13.06 1.54
CA CYS A 39 11.71 12.05 0.61
C CYS A 39 11.03 12.18 -0.75
N ALA A 40 11.60 11.52 -1.75
CA ALA A 40 11.02 11.39 -3.08
C ALA A 40 11.07 9.93 -3.49
N ILE A 41 9.99 9.43 -4.10
CA ILE A 41 9.84 8.06 -4.56
C ILE A 41 9.60 8.11 -6.06
N ASN A 42 10.50 7.48 -6.83
CA ASN A 42 10.39 7.42 -8.28
C ASN A 42 9.28 6.48 -8.71
N ASP A 43 8.73 6.74 -9.88
CA ASP A 43 7.79 5.81 -10.50
C ASP A 43 8.46 4.46 -10.79
N GLY A 44 7.79 3.35 -10.48
CA GLY A 44 8.31 1.99 -10.60
C GLY A 44 9.41 1.61 -9.59
N GLU A 45 9.72 2.46 -8.60
CA GLU A 45 10.72 2.17 -7.57
C GLU A 45 10.21 1.18 -6.54
N PHE A 46 11.12 0.36 -6.02
CA PHE A 46 10.87 -0.46 -4.82
C PHE A 46 11.59 0.19 -3.63
N VAL A 47 10.81 0.66 -2.67
CA VAL A 47 11.31 1.38 -1.49
C VAL A 47 11.06 0.55 -0.23
N GLY A 48 12.12 0.29 0.54
CA GLY A 48 12.03 -0.30 1.87
C GLY A 48 12.03 0.77 2.95
N LEU A 49 11.01 0.78 3.80
CA LEU A 49 10.93 1.63 4.98
C LEU A 49 11.22 0.80 6.22
N ILE A 50 12.39 1.02 6.81
CA ILE A 50 12.91 0.23 7.93
C ILE A 50 12.92 1.06 9.20
N GLY A 51 12.61 0.42 10.32
CA GLY A 51 12.70 1.03 11.65
C GLY A 51 12.04 0.15 12.71
N HIS A 52 12.36 0.42 13.97
CA HIS A 52 11.73 -0.29 15.08
C HIS A 52 10.23 0.07 15.23
N THR A 53 9.50 -0.75 15.95
CA THR A 53 8.09 -0.49 16.30
C THR A 53 7.98 0.85 17.02
N GLY A 54 7.01 1.68 16.63
CA GLY A 54 6.81 3.02 17.21
C GLY A 54 7.69 4.13 16.62
N SER A 55 8.49 3.84 15.58
CA SER A 55 9.31 4.86 14.89
C SER A 55 8.53 5.77 13.93
N GLY A 56 7.19 5.62 13.84
CA GLY A 56 6.35 6.46 12.99
C GLY A 56 6.11 5.92 11.57
N LYS A 57 6.59 4.72 11.22
CA LYS A 57 6.42 4.14 9.88
C LYS A 57 4.96 4.04 9.45
N SER A 58 4.11 3.44 10.30
CA SER A 58 2.68 3.29 10.00
C SER A 58 1.97 4.64 9.90
N THR A 59 2.37 5.61 10.73
CA THR A 59 1.89 7.00 10.62
C THR A 59 2.30 7.62 9.29
N PHE A 60 3.56 7.45 8.88
CA PHE A 60 4.07 7.98 7.63
C PHE A 60 3.31 7.45 6.41
N ILE A 61 3.13 6.12 6.30
CA ILE A 61 2.43 5.55 5.14
C ILE A 61 0.96 5.96 5.06
N GLN A 62 0.29 6.21 6.21
CA GLN A 62 -1.09 6.70 6.22
C GLN A 62 -1.22 8.15 5.72
N HIS A 63 -0.15 8.92 5.70
CA HIS A 63 -0.10 10.22 5.04
C HIS A 63 -0.05 10.07 3.52
N LEU A 64 0.64 9.05 3.01
CA LEU A 64 0.83 8.86 1.57
C LEU A 64 -0.45 8.54 0.82
N ASN A 65 -1.44 7.93 1.47
CA ASN A 65 -2.76 7.65 0.90
C ASN A 65 -3.87 8.60 1.39
N GLY A 66 -3.50 9.65 2.12
CA GLY A 66 -4.43 10.66 2.61
C GLY A 66 -5.37 10.20 3.73
N LEU A 67 -5.06 9.12 4.46
CA LEU A 67 -5.78 8.74 5.68
C LEU A 67 -5.49 9.69 6.83
N LEU A 68 -4.26 10.19 6.91
CA LEU A 68 -3.86 11.24 7.84
C LEU A 68 -3.46 12.49 7.05
N LYS A 69 -3.69 13.66 7.64
CA LYS A 69 -3.25 14.94 7.11
C LYS A 69 -2.12 15.49 7.96
N ALA A 70 -0.99 15.84 7.34
CA ALA A 70 0.13 16.44 8.03
C ALA A 70 -0.26 17.75 8.73
N THR A 71 0.34 18.01 9.90
CA THR A 71 0.18 19.29 10.59
C THR A 71 1.00 20.40 9.91
N GLU A 72 2.11 20.01 9.29
CA GLU A 72 2.99 20.90 8.53
C GLU A 72 3.56 20.16 7.32
N GLY A 73 3.93 20.91 6.28
CA GLY A 73 4.54 20.38 5.07
C GLY A 73 3.54 19.97 4.02
N HIS A 74 4.04 19.39 2.94
CA HIS A 74 3.26 19.04 1.75
C HIS A 74 3.59 17.64 1.23
N ILE A 75 2.62 17.02 0.57
CA ILE A 75 2.81 15.77 -0.16
C ILE A 75 2.30 15.98 -1.58
N TYR A 76 3.11 15.59 -2.56
CA TYR A 76 2.75 15.65 -3.96
C TYR A 76 2.60 14.24 -4.51
N PHE A 77 1.49 13.99 -5.17
CA PHE A 77 1.22 12.77 -5.90
C PHE A 77 1.09 13.10 -7.39
N ASN A 78 1.92 12.48 -8.23
CA ASN A 78 2.01 12.80 -9.66
C ASN A 78 2.08 14.33 -9.91
N GLY A 79 2.86 15.04 -9.10
CA GLY A 79 3.09 16.47 -9.20
C GLY A 79 2.01 17.38 -8.64
N GLN A 80 0.91 16.86 -8.12
CA GLN A 80 -0.16 17.63 -7.48
C GLN A 80 -0.07 17.54 -5.96
N ASP A 81 -0.20 18.70 -5.29
CA ASP A 81 -0.29 18.75 -3.84
C ASP A 81 -1.62 18.12 -3.37
N ILE A 82 -1.53 17.06 -2.58
CA ILE A 82 -2.74 16.37 -2.08
C ILE A 82 -3.54 17.20 -1.07
N TYR A 83 -2.98 18.31 -0.58
CA TYR A 83 -3.63 19.21 0.37
C TYR A 83 -4.26 20.44 -0.30
N ASP A 84 -4.13 20.57 -1.63
CA ASP A 84 -4.78 21.64 -2.37
C ASP A 84 -6.30 21.54 -2.33
N ALA A 85 -6.95 22.72 -2.30
CA ALA A 85 -8.40 22.79 -2.42
C ALA A 85 -8.85 22.24 -3.79
N GLY A 86 -9.71 21.24 -3.78
CA GLY A 86 -10.19 20.58 -4.99
C GLY A 86 -9.40 19.35 -5.42
N PHE A 87 -8.35 18.97 -4.69
CA PHE A 87 -7.68 17.69 -4.93
C PHE A 87 -8.63 16.51 -4.67
N ASN A 88 -8.65 15.55 -5.60
CA ASN A 88 -9.54 14.39 -5.50
C ASN A 88 -8.96 13.30 -4.58
N MET A 89 -9.25 13.39 -3.31
CA MET A 89 -8.76 12.42 -2.30
C MET A 89 -9.31 11.00 -2.53
N LYS A 90 -10.48 10.85 -3.11
CA LYS A 90 -11.04 9.54 -3.47
C LYS A 90 -10.22 8.87 -4.58
N GLU A 91 -9.79 9.66 -5.54
CA GLU A 91 -8.91 9.18 -6.61
C GLU A 91 -7.55 8.78 -6.06
N LEU A 92 -6.95 9.58 -5.17
CA LEU A 92 -5.70 9.22 -4.50
C LEU A 92 -5.79 7.84 -3.83
N ARG A 93 -6.85 7.60 -3.05
CA ARG A 93 -7.03 6.33 -2.34
C ARG A 93 -7.25 5.13 -3.25
N SER A 94 -7.72 5.34 -4.47
CA SER A 94 -7.80 4.27 -5.46
C SER A 94 -6.45 4.00 -6.13
N LYS A 95 -5.61 5.03 -6.29
CA LYS A 95 -4.30 4.95 -6.95
C LYS A 95 -3.16 4.57 -6.01
N VAL A 96 -3.27 4.89 -4.72
CA VAL A 96 -2.32 4.52 -3.68
C VAL A 96 -2.96 3.46 -2.79
N GLY A 97 -2.73 2.20 -3.14
CA GLY A 97 -3.24 1.04 -2.39
C GLY A 97 -2.43 0.82 -1.12
N LEU A 98 -3.12 0.62 0.00
CA LEU A 98 -2.51 0.32 1.29
C LEU A 98 -2.99 -1.04 1.81
N VAL A 99 -2.05 -1.94 2.00
CA VAL A 99 -2.25 -3.24 2.65
C VAL A 99 -1.76 -3.12 4.09
N PHE A 100 -2.68 -3.13 5.04
CA PHE A 100 -2.37 -3.07 6.46
C PHE A 100 -1.77 -4.37 6.98
N GLN A 101 -1.16 -4.31 8.15
CA GLN A 101 -0.70 -5.51 8.86
C GLN A 101 -1.88 -6.45 9.15
N TYR A 102 -1.68 -7.76 8.96
CA TYR A 102 -2.73 -8.80 9.06
C TYR A 102 -3.96 -8.51 8.19
N PRO A 103 -3.80 -8.26 6.90
CA PRO A 103 -4.89 -7.83 6.03
C PRO A 103 -5.93 -8.93 5.82
N GLU A 104 -5.57 -10.19 6.07
CA GLU A 104 -6.48 -11.34 6.01
C GLU A 104 -7.62 -11.30 7.01
N HIS A 105 -7.52 -10.48 8.06
CA HIS A 105 -8.61 -10.26 9.01
C HIS A 105 -9.75 -9.45 8.41
N GLN A 106 -9.53 -8.84 7.25
CA GLN A 106 -10.54 -8.05 6.55
C GLN A 106 -11.34 -8.86 5.52
N LEU A 107 -10.99 -10.14 5.30
CA LEU A 107 -11.73 -11.02 4.40
C LEU A 107 -13.07 -11.40 5.04
N PHE A 108 -14.17 -11.20 4.32
CA PHE A 108 -15.51 -11.34 4.88
C PHE A 108 -16.51 -12.02 3.92
N GLU A 109 -16.19 -12.17 2.65
CA GLU A 109 -17.07 -12.78 1.66
C GLU A 109 -17.11 -14.30 1.76
N THR A 110 -18.11 -14.90 1.13
CA THR A 110 -18.33 -16.35 1.13
C THR A 110 -17.25 -17.12 0.38
N ASP A 111 -16.65 -16.48 -0.61
CA ASP A 111 -15.54 -17.04 -1.39
C ASP A 111 -14.52 -15.96 -1.76
N ILE A 112 -13.32 -16.42 -2.10
CA ILE A 112 -12.16 -15.59 -2.39
C ILE A 112 -12.42 -14.65 -3.57
N PHE A 113 -13.03 -15.16 -4.63
CA PHE A 113 -13.26 -14.37 -5.84
C PHE A 113 -14.16 -13.16 -5.55
N LYS A 114 -15.21 -13.36 -4.75
CA LYS A 114 -16.11 -12.27 -4.35
C LYS A 114 -15.40 -11.23 -3.48
N ASP A 115 -14.54 -11.67 -2.55
CA ASP A 115 -13.74 -10.75 -1.74
C ASP A 115 -12.89 -9.83 -2.61
N VAL A 116 -12.20 -10.39 -3.61
CA VAL A 116 -11.36 -9.60 -4.53
C VAL A 116 -12.20 -8.71 -5.46
N CYS A 117 -13.40 -9.12 -5.83
CA CYS A 117 -14.33 -8.30 -6.61
C CYS A 117 -14.89 -7.09 -5.85
N PHE A 118 -14.88 -7.11 -4.52
CA PHE A 118 -15.57 -6.11 -3.69
C PHE A 118 -15.10 -4.68 -3.96
N GLY A 119 -13.78 -4.45 -3.95
CA GLY A 119 -13.20 -3.13 -4.22
C GLY A 119 -13.58 -2.56 -5.60
N PRO A 120 -13.27 -3.26 -6.70
CA PRO A 120 -13.61 -2.83 -8.06
C PRO A 120 -15.11 -2.62 -8.28
N LYS A 121 -15.95 -3.47 -7.69
CA LYS A 121 -17.40 -3.31 -7.72
C LYS A 121 -17.85 -1.99 -7.08
N ASN A 122 -17.24 -1.61 -5.95
CA ASN A 122 -17.53 -0.34 -5.26
C ASN A 122 -17.02 0.89 -6.02
N LEU A 123 -16.10 0.72 -6.97
CA LEU A 123 -15.73 1.79 -7.92
C LEU A 123 -16.81 2.04 -8.98
N GLY A 124 -17.85 1.21 -9.03
CA GLY A 124 -18.92 1.32 -10.02
C GLY A 124 -18.59 0.70 -11.37
N LEU A 125 -17.60 -0.20 -11.42
CA LEU A 125 -17.24 -0.90 -12.65
C LEU A 125 -18.33 -1.90 -13.07
N SER A 126 -18.40 -2.18 -14.36
CA SER A 126 -19.27 -3.24 -14.91
C SER A 126 -18.87 -4.61 -14.35
N ARG A 127 -19.82 -5.55 -14.37
CA ARG A 127 -19.58 -6.92 -13.90
C ARG A 127 -18.39 -7.57 -14.62
N GLN A 128 -18.32 -7.45 -15.93
CA GLN A 128 -17.23 -7.99 -16.71
C GLN A 128 -15.88 -7.40 -16.30
N GLU A 129 -15.83 -6.11 -16.04
CA GLU A 129 -14.59 -5.43 -15.68
C GLU A 129 -14.12 -5.77 -14.28
N TYR A 130 -15.00 -5.77 -13.27
CA TYR A 130 -14.57 -6.11 -11.92
C TYR A 130 -14.20 -7.60 -11.77
N GLU A 131 -14.90 -8.51 -12.47
CA GLU A 131 -14.57 -9.93 -12.48
C GLU A 131 -13.21 -10.17 -13.18
N LEU A 132 -12.95 -9.48 -14.30
CA LEU A 132 -11.66 -9.57 -15.00
C LEU A 132 -10.51 -9.08 -14.09
N ARG A 133 -10.67 -7.94 -13.45
CA ARG A 133 -9.65 -7.40 -12.52
C ARG A 133 -9.39 -8.35 -11.34
N ALA A 134 -10.43 -8.95 -10.79
CA ALA A 134 -10.28 -9.92 -9.72
C ALA A 134 -9.50 -11.17 -10.18
N PHE A 135 -9.84 -11.70 -11.36
CA PHE A 135 -9.16 -12.85 -11.95
C PHE A 135 -7.67 -12.56 -12.21
N GLU A 136 -7.37 -11.43 -12.85
CA GLU A 136 -6.00 -10.99 -13.12
C GLU A 136 -5.19 -10.82 -11.81
N SER A 137 -5.80 -10.22 -10.79
CA SER A 137 -5.13 -9.96 -9.50
C SER A 137 -4.85 -11.24 -8.73
N LEU A 138 -5.79 -12.19 -8.70
CA LEU A 138 -5.58 -13.50 -8.09
C LEU A 138 -4.47 -14.30 -8.79
N ARG A 139 -4.39 -14.19 -10.10
CA ARG A 139 -3.31 -14.81 -10.88
C ARG A 139 -1.96 -14.16 -10.58
N LEU A 140 -1.91 -12.82 -10.48
CA LEU A 140 -0.67 -12.09 -10.15
C LEU A 140 -0.10 -12.45 -8.77
N VAL A 141 -0.96 -12.74 -7.80
CA VAL A 141 -0.49 -13.19 -6.48
C VAL A 141 -0.20 -14.70 -6.41
N GLY A 142 -0.32 -15.41 -7.54
CA GLY A 142 0.05 -16.82 -7.66
C GLY A 142 -0.87 -17.78 -6.91
N LEU A 143 -2.16 -17.45 -6.79
CA LEU A 143 -3.16 -18.38 -6.26
C LEU A 143 -3.63 -19.35 -7.35
N ASP A 144 -3.79 -20.62 -6.97
CA ASP A 144 -4.35 -21.66 -7.83
C ASP A 144 -5.84 -21.36 -8.12
N GLU A 145 -6.26 -21.48 -9.38
CA GLU A 145 -7.64 -21.22 -9.80
C GLU A 145 -8.66 -22.11 -9.09
N ASN A 146 -8.27 -23.31 -8.68
CA ASN A 146 -9.11 -24.22 -7.89
C ASN A 146 -9.53 -23.65 -6.53
N LEU A 147 -8.80 -22.64 -6.03
CA LEU A 147 -9.08 -22.00 -4.76
C LEU A 147 -10.05 -20.82 -4.86
N TYR A 148 -10.27 -20.27 -6.06
CA TYR A 148 -10.99 -18.99 -6.23
C TYR A 148 -12.40 -18.98 -5.64
N TYR A 149 -13.10 -20.12 -5.70
CA TYR A 149 -14.46 -20.26 -5.21
C TYR A 149 -14.56 -20.95 -3.85
N GLN A 150 -13.42 -21.12 -3.17
CA GLN A 150 -13.37 -21.63 -1.81
C GLN A 150 -13.53 -20.51 -0.79
N SER A 151 -13.94 -20.88 0.42
CA SER A 151 -14.01 -19.96 1.55
C SER A 151 -12.60 -19.47 1.93
N PRO A 152 -12.41 -18.18 2.24
CA PRO A 152 -11.16 -17.69 2.78
C PRO A 152 -10.69 -18.45 4.04
N PHE A 153 -11.64 -18.99 4.81
CA PHE A 153 -11.33 -19.70 6.06
C PHE A 153 -10.65 -21.08 5.84
N ASP A 154 -10.75 -21.63 4.63
CA ASP A 154 -10.13 -22.90 4.27
C ASP A 154 -8.68 -22.76 3.81
N LEU A 155 -8.16 -21.55 3.73
CA LEU A 155 -6.83 -21.23 3.24
C LEU A 155 -5.78 -21.18 4.38
N SER A 156 -4.50 -21.40 4.02
CA SER A 156 -3.38 -21.07 4.88
C SER A 156 -3.26 -19.56 5.13
N GLY A 157 -2.54 -19.16 6.19
CA GLY A 157 -2.32 -17.73 6.48
C GLY A 157 -1.65 -16.99 5.32
N GLY A 158 -0.65 -17.59 4.69
CA GLY A 158 0.01 -16.99 3.52
C GLY A 158 -0.91 -16.88 2.31
N GLN A 159 -1.75 -17.87 2.04
CA GLN A 159 -2.76 -17.82 1.00
C GLN A 159 -3.79 -16.71 1.25
N LYS A 160 -4.34 -16.63 2.47
CA LYS A 160 -5.26 -15.55 2.88
C LYS A 160 -4.64 -14.16 2.66
N ARG A 161 -3.37 -13.99 3.03
CA ARG A 161 -2.65 -12.73 2.84
C ARG A 161 -2.50 -12.38 1.38
N ARG A 162 -2.21 -13.34 0.52
CA ARG A 162 -2.18 -13.13 -0.94
C ARG A 162 -3.55 -12.72 -1.50
N VAL A 163 -4.64 -13.30 -0.98
CA VAL A 163 -6.01 -12.86 -1.35
C VAL A 163 -6.24 -11.40 -0.99
N ALA A 164 -5.87 -10.99 0.21
CA ALA A 164 -6.02 -9.61 0.65
C ALA A 164 -5.19 -8.62 -0.19
N ILE A 165 -3.97 -9.00 -0.57
CA ILE A 165 -3.14 -8.23 -1.51
C ILE A 165 -3.83 -8.15 -2.88
N ALA A 166 -4.37 -9.25 -3.39
CA ALA A 166 -5.11 -9.27 -4.65
C ALA A 166 -6.32 -8.33 -4.64
N GLY A 167 -7.04 -8.23 -3.51
CA GLY A 167 -8.14 -7.29 -3.33
C GLY A 167 -7.75 -5.84 -3.53
N VAL A 168 -6.57 -5.45 -3.05
CA VAL A 168 -6.00 -4.10 -3.27
C VAL A 168 -5.54 -3.93 -4.72
N LEU A 169 -4.87 -4.93 -5.29
CA LEU A 169 -4.39 -4.91 -6.69
C LEU A 169 -5.52 -4.80 -7.71
N ALA A 170 -6.69 -5.38 -7.41
CA ALA A 170 -7.86 -5.33 -8.27
C ALA A 170 -8.39 -3.90 -8.47
N MET A 171 -8.04 -2.97 -7.57
CA MET A 171 -8.30 -1.54 -7.74
C MET A 171 -7.40 -0.89 -8.80
N LYS A 172 -6.37 -1.60 -9.30
CA LYS A 172 -5.32 -1.12 -10.21
C LYS A 172 -4.59 0.11 -9.68
N PRO A 173 -3.98 0.03 -8.48
CA PRO A 173 -3.21 1.14 -7.92
C PRO A 173 -1.94 1.39 -8.74
N GLU A 174 -1.47 2.63 -8.71
CA GLU A 174 -0.16 3.03 -9.26
C GLU A 174 0.97 2.79 -8.24
N VAL A 175 0.63 2.89 -6.96
CA VAL A 175 1.53 2.66 -5.82
C VAL A 175 0.90 1.65 -4.88
N LEU A 176 1.67 0.63 -4.50
CA LEU A 176 1.28 -0.38 -3.52
C LEU A 176 2.13 -0.23 -2.27
N ILE A 177 1.48 0.07 -1.15
CA ILE A 177 2.11 0.16 0.16
C ILE A 177 1.72 -1.07 0.97
N LEU A 178 2.71 -1.76 1.54
CA LEU A 178 2.49 -2.93 2.37
C LEU A 178 3.11 -2.71 3.76
N ASP A 179 2.27 -2.76 4.78
CA ASP A 179 2.69 -2.61 6.18
C ASP A 179 2.94 -3.99 6.80
N GLU A 180 4.20 -4.33 7.03
CA GLU A 180 4.63 -5.61 7.64
C GLU A 180 3.99 -6.85 6.97
N PRO A 181 4.11 -7.05 5.65
CA PRO A 181 3.35 -8.07 4.93
C PRO A 181 3.73 -9.50 5.31
N THR A 182 4.86 -9.72 5.97
CA THR A 182 5.34 -11.03 6.41
C THR A 182 5.07 -11.33 7.88
N ALA A 183 4.50 -10.37 8.62
CA ALA A 183 4.25 -10.52 10.05
C ALA A 183 3.32 -11.71 10.37
N GLY A 184 3.72 -12.51 11.35
CA GLY A 184 2.93 -13.64 11.85
C GLY A 184 2.91 -14.87 10.92
N LEU A 185 3.63 -14.86 9.81
CA LEU A 185 3.76 -16.01 8.92
C LEU A 185 4.92 -16.93 9.32
N ASP A 186 4.76 -18.21 9.04
CA ASP A 186 5.85 -19.18 9.09
C ASP A 186 6.92 -18.86 8.01
N PRO A 187 8.13 -19.44 8.09
CA PRO A 187 9.19 -19.13 7.13
C PRO A 187 8.79 -19.34 5.67
N LYS A 188 8.03 -20.39 5.38
CA LYS A 188 7.55 -20.68 4.02
C LYS A 188 6.56 -19.62 3.54
N GLY A 189 5.55 -19.30 4.36
CA GLY A 189 4.57 -18.25 4.03
C GLY A 189 5.22 -16.89 3.85
N ARG A 190 6.27 -16.58 4.63
CA ARG A 190 7.08 -15.38 4.48
C ARG A 190 7.77 -15.33 3.11
N ASP A 191 8.48 -16.41 2.73
CA ASP A 191 9.16 -16.46 1.43
C ASP A 191 8.15 -16.39 0.28
N ASP A 192 7.03 -17.09 0.38
CA ASP A 192 5.95 -17.04 -0.62
C ASP A 192 5.41 -15.62 -0.85
N ILE A 193 5.24 -14.83 0.21
CA ILE A 193 4.80 -13.43 0.09
C ILE A 193 5.88 -12.56 -0.56
N LEU A 194 7.12 -12.70 -0.14
CA LEU A 194 8.22 -11.91 -0.70
C LEU A 194 8.46 -12.23 -2.19
N ASP A 195 8.40 -13.50 -2.56
CA ASP A 195 8.50 -13.93 -3.97
C ASP A 195 7.30 -13.42 -4.80
N CYS A 196 6.09 -13.41 -4.22
CA CYS A 196 4.90 -12.81 -4.82
C CYS A 196 5.11 -11.31 -5.12
N LEU A 197 5.65 -10.56 -4.16
CA LEU A 197 5.89 -9.11 -4.34
C LEU A 197 6.96 -8.84 -5.40
N LYS A 198 8.01 -9.65 -5.45
CA LYS A 198 9.03 -9.56 -6.49
C LYS A 198 8.43 -9.80 -7.88
N TYR A 199 7.71 -10.90 -8.04
CA TYR A 199 7.03 -11.25 -9.29
C TYR A 199 6.07 -10.13 -9.73
N LEU A 200 5.25 -9.63 -8.80
CA LEU A 200 4.31 -8.53 -9.06
C LEU A 200 5.02 -7.29 -9.62
N ARG A 201 6.14 -6.90 -9.01
CA ARG A 201 6.93 -5.75 -9.48
C ARG A 201 7.51 -5.98 -10.88
N GLU A 202 8.07 -7.17 -11.12
CA GLU A 202 8.68 -7.52 -12.42
C GLU A 202 7.63 -7.52 -13.54
N GLU A 203 6.42 -8.02 -13.27
CA GLU A 203 5.35 -8.12 -14.26
C GLU A 203 4.61 -6.80 -14.52
N THR A 204 4.45 -5.96 -13.50
CA THR A 204 3.59 -4.77 -13.61
C THR A 204 4.36 -3.45 -13.61
N GLY A 205 5.60 -3.43 -13.14
CA GLY A 205 6.36 -2.20 -12.94
C GLY A 205 5.78 -1.25 -11.88
N ILE A 206 4.84 -1.73 -11.05
CA ILE A 206 4.20 -0.91 -10.01
C ILE A 206 5.22 -0.38 -9.00
N THR A 207 5.01 0.83 -8.52
CA THR A 207 5.76 1.39 -7.40
C THR A 207 5.38 0.67 -6.11
N VAL A 208 6.38 0.14 -5.38
CA VAL A 208 6.15 -0.61 -4.14
C VAL A 208 6.84 0.05 -2.97
N ILE A 209 6.11 0.26 -1.88
CA ILE A 209 6.65 0.71 -0.59
C ILE A 209 6.43 -0.40 0.42
N LEU A 210 7.51 -1.04 0.85
CA LEU A 210 7.50 -2.13 1.81
C LEU A 210 7.94 -1.64 3.17
N VAL A 211 7.04 -1.69 4.15
CA VAL A 211 7.37 -1.39 5.55
C VAL A 211 7.71 -2.68 6.27
N SER A 212 8.89 -2.75 6.86
CA SER A 212 9.34 -3.90 7.64
C SER A 212 10.28 -3.49 8.78
N HIS A 213 10.28 -4.25 9.86
CA HIS A 213 11.33 -4.18 10.89
C HIS A 213 12.48 -5.14 10.59
N SER A 214 12.35 -6.01 9.59
CA SER A 214 13.35 -6.98 9.17
C SER A 214 14.20 -6.44 8.03
N MET A 215 15.50 -6.22 8.30
CA MET A 215 16.48 -5.87 7.28
C MET A 215 16.64 -6.98 6.23
N GLU A 216 16.50 -8.25 6.65
CA GLU A 216 16.66 -9.41 5.76
C GLU A 216 15.58 -9.45 4.69
N ASP A 217 14.34 -9.07 5.03
CA ASP A 217 13.22 -9.05 4.07
C ASP A 217 13.48 -8.03 2.96
N ILE A 218 13.98 -6.87 3.34
CA ILE A 218 14.24 -5.77 2.39
C ILE A 218 15.52 -6.03 1.59
N ALA A 219 16.55 -6.62 2.18
CA ALA A 219 17.82 -6.90 1.50
C ALA A 219 17.71 -7.94 0.36
N LYS A 220 16.65 -8.74 0.34
CA LYS A 220 16.39 -9.72 -0.75
C LYS A 220 15.86 -9.06 -2.03
N TYR A 221 15.45 -7.78 -1.99
CA TYR A 221 14.76 -7.06 -3.07
C TYR A 221 15.39 -5.71 -3.40
#